data_9cd2a8858b5ad825348b56e8dc7df2e9
#
_entry.id   9cd2a8858b5ad825348b56e8dc7df2e9
#
_cell.length_a   1.000
_cell.length_b   1.000
_cell.length_c   1.000
_cell.angle_alpha   90.00
_cell.angle_beta   90.00
_cell.angle_gamma   90.00
#
_symmetry.space_group_name_H-M   'P 1'
#
loop_
_entity.id
_entity.type
_entity.pdbx_description
1 polymer ?
#
loop_
_entity_poly.entity_id
_entity_poly.type
_entity_poly.pdbx_seq_one_letter_code
_entity_poly.pdbx_strand_id
1 'polypeptide(L)'
;MKAMIFAAGLGSRLKPLTDTRPKALITVGGKTMLEHIILKLKAAGFDEIVINVHHFSNQILAFLEANQNFGIDIQISDETDCLLDTGGGLERAYYLLHHPEDMFTKEGETPYELIFENLMKGMDEEEIIERGLGIMRKECYLLHNVDILSNCDFESLMYYHQNSSNINATLLVSPRKTSRYLLFNDDNLLRGWVNKDTMETKPAGLRYKEGEYREYAYSGIQVTTPKILNLLPRGKYSIIDFYLSI
;
A
#
# COMPACT_ATOMS: atom_id res chain seq x y z
N MET A 1 6.37 3.76 -12.13
CA MET A 1 5.91 2.87 -11.02
C MET A 1 4.89 3.60 -10.17
N LYS A 2 3.90 2.88 -9.62
CA LYS A 2 2.80 3.48 -8.84
C LYS A 2 2.97 3.24 -7.33
N ALA A 3 2.63 4.25 -6.52
CA ALA A 3 2.62 4.14 -5.07
C ALA A 3 1.36 4.76 -4.45
N MET A 4 1.03 4.35 -3.22
CA MET A 4 0.03 5.02 -2.40
C MET A 4 0.63 5.44 -1.06
N ILE A 5 0.35 6.68 -0.64
CA ILE A 5 0.72 7.20 0.67
C ILE A 5 -0.52 7.33 1.54
N PHE A 6 -0.53 6.63 2.68
CA PHE A 6 -1.62 6.73 3.67
C PHE A 6 -1.43 7.98 4.54
N ALA A 7 -2.14 9.07 4.21
CA ALA A 7 -2.08 10.35 4.88
C ALA A 7 -3.38 10.76 5.62
N ALA A 8 -4.45 9.95 5.54
CA ALA A 8 -5.75 10.21 6.16
C ALA A 8 -5.76 10.11 7.70
N GLY A 9 -4.70 9.58 8.33
CA GLY A 9 -4.66 9.34 9.77
C GLY A 9 -4.73 10.61 10.62
N LEU A 10 -5.53 10.58 11.70
CA LEU A 10 -5.77 11.72 12.60
C LEU A 10 -4.54 12.19 13.40
N GLY A 11 -3.50 11.35 13.50
CA GLY A 11 -2.28 11.71 14.21
C GLY A 11 -2.45 11.94 15.73
N SER A 12 -3.46 11.37 16.35
CA SER A 12 -3.84 11.63 17.77
C SER A 12 -2.71 11.44 18.78
N ARG A 13 -1.76 10.53 18.49
CA ARG A 13 -0.57 10.28 19.33
C ARG A 13 0.50 11.37 19.25
N LEU A 14 0.42 12.26 18.27
CA LEU A 14 1.35 13.37 18.05
C LEU A 14 0.81 14.72 18.54
N LYS A 15 -0.31 14.75 19.26
CA LYS A 15 -0.81 15.98 19.91
C LYS A 15 0.23 16.54 20.89
N PRO A 16 0.38 17.87 20.95
CA PRO A 16 -0.44 18.91 20.33
C PRO A 16 -0.03 19.27 18.89
N LEU A 17 0.99 18.64 18.30
CA LEU A 17 1.49 18.99 16.96
C LEU A 17 0.44 18.83 15.86
N THR A 18 -0.52 17.92 16.07
CA THR A 18 -1.60 17.61 15.12
C THR A 18 -2.92 18.29 15.43
N ASP A 19 -2.96 19.25 16.38
CA ASP A 19 -4.21 19.97 16.70
C ASP A 19 -4.60 21.00 15.62
N THR A 20 -3.61 21.48 14.83
CA THR A 20 -3.82 22.55 13.83
C THR A 20 -3.35 22.15 12.42
N ARG A 21 -2.77 20.97 12.25
CA ARG A 21 -2.25 20.50 10.96
C ARG A 21 -2.31 18.97 10.86
N PRO A 22 -2.37 18.43 9.63
CA PRO A 22 -2.33 16.99 9.44
C PRO A 22 -0.93 16.44 9.78
N LYS A 23 -0.87 15.20 10.25
CA LYS A 23 0.37 14.49 10.55
C LYS A 23 1.36 14.52 9.37
N ALA A 24 0.85 14.42 8.15
CA ALA A 24 1.61 14.46 6.91
C ALA A 24 2.48 15.74 6.77
N LEU A 25 2.03 16.85 7.33
CA LEU A 25 2.71 18.15 7.26
C LEU A 25 3.54 18.49 8.51
N ILE A 26 3.76 17.55 9.42
CA ILE A 26 4.75 17.72 10.49
C ILE A 26 6.15 17.73 9.89
N THR A 27 6.94 18.71 10.29
CA THR A 27 8.30 18.91 9.79
C THR A 27 9.31 18.09 10.60
N VAL A 28 10.17 17.36 9.90
CA VAL A 28 11.29 16.60 10.45
C VAL A 28 12.53 16.93 9.59
N GLY A 29 13.60 17.41 10.22
CA GLY A 29 14.82 17.72 9.48
C GLY A 29 14.67 18.77 8.36
N GLY A 30 13.76 19.76 8.55
CA GLY A 30 13.53 20.85 7.60
C GLY A 30 12.52 20.58 6.48
N LYS A 31 12.01 19.35 6.36
CA LYS A 31 11.00 18.94 5.38
C LYS A 31 9.79 18.30 6.06
N THR A 32 8.61 18.39 5.44
CA THR A 32 7.44 17.66 5.94
C THR A 32 7.60 16.15 5.78
N MET A 33 6.90 15.37 6.60
CA MET A 33 6.89 13.90 6.43
C MET A 33 6.46 13.50 5.02
N LEU A 34 5.42 14.14 4.50
CA LEU A 34 4.93 13.89 3.15
C LEU A 34 5.97 14.22 2.07
N GLU A 35 6.67 15.36 2.22
CA GLU A 35 7.74 15.76 1.30
C GLU A 35 8.88 14.75 1.26
N HIS A 36 9.32 14.26 2.43
CA HIS A 36 10.37 13.22 2.49
C HIS A 36 10.00 11.98 1.69
N ILE A 37 8.75 11.52 1.82
CA ILE A 37 8.30 10.29 1.14
C ILE A 37 8.15 10.53 -0.36
N ILE A 38 7.51 11.63 -0.78
CA ILE A 38 7.34 11.96 -2.19
C ILE A 38 8.71 12.04 -2.89
N LEU A 39 9.66 12.78 -2.31
CA LEU A 39 10.99 12.91 -2.89
C LEU A 39 11.75 11.58 -2.96
N LYS A 40 11.57 10.72 -1.95
CA LYS A 40 12.18 9.39 -1.94
C LYS A 40 11.55 8.47 -2.99
N LEU A 41 10.23 8.49 -3.14
CA LEU A 41 9.53 7.74 -4.19
C LEU A 41 9.96 8.22 -5.58
N LYS A 42 10.02 9.54 -5.78
CA LYS A 42 10.51 10.14 -7.03
C LYS A 42 11.93 9.69 -7.39
N ALA A 43 12.83 9.71 -6.41
CA ALA A 43 14.22 9.27 -6.60
C ALA A 43 14.33 7.77 -6.95
N ALA A 44 13.36 6.94 -6.49
CA ALA A 44 13.26 5.52 -6.82
C ALA A 44 12.43 5.26 -8.11
N GLY A 45 12.16 6.28 -8.92
CA GLY A 45 11.50 6.14 -10.23
C GLY A 45 9.98 5.94 -10.16
N PHE A 46 9.32 6.32 -9.04
CA PHE A 46 7.86 6.39 -9.00
C PHE A 46 7.39 7.69 -9.65
N ASP A 47 6.45 7.58 -10.56
CA ASP A 47 5.91 8.65 -11.41
C ASP A 47 4.42 8.93 -11.18
N GLU A 48 3.74 8.00 -10.54
CA GLU A 48 2.33 8.12 -10.13
C GLU A 48 2.19 7.84 -8.63
N ILE A 49 1.55 8.75 -7.89
CA ILE A 49 1.32 8.61 -6.45
C ILE A 49 -0.14 8.91 -6.13
N VAL A 50 -0.81 8.00 -5.44
CA VAL A 50 -2.13 8.25 -4.83
C VAL A 50 -1.93 8.62 -3.36
N ILE A 51 -2.56 9.70 -2.90
CA ILE A 51 -2.51 10.12 -1.49
C ILE A 51 -3.94 10.15 -0.95
N ASN A 52 -4.24 9.34 0.07
CA ASN A 52 -5.52 9.49 0.74
C ASN A 52 -5.49 10.61 1.78
N VAL A 53 -6.57 11.37 1.87
CA VAL A 53 -6.71 12.52 2.76
C VAL A 53 -8.01 12.44 3.54
N HIS A 54 -8.04 12.98 4.76
CA HIS A 54 -9.23 13.08 5.61
C HIS A 54 -9.22 14.40 6.39
N HIS A 55 -8.69 14.39 7.62
CA HIS A 55 -8.61 15.57 8.48
C HIS A 55 -7.58 16.57 7.97
N PHE A 56 -7.94 17.85 7.89
CA PHE A 56 -7.13 18.92 7.28
C PHE A 56 -6.72 18.67 5.82
N SER A 57 -7.57 18.00 5.04
CA SER A 57 -7.32 17.69 3.61
C SER A 57 -6.88 18.93 2.82
N ASN A 58 -7.56 20.08 3.00
CA ASN A 58 -7.24 21.33 2.33
C ASN A 58 -5.78 21.79 2.54
N GLN A 59 -5.18 21.51 3.70
CA GLN A 59 -3.78 21.86 3.95
C GLN A 59 -2.83 20.96 3.16
N ILE A 60 -3.16 19.69 2.98
CA ILE A 60 -2.37 18.76 2.14
C ILE A 60 -2.48 19.20 0.68
N LEU A 61 -3.69 19.50 0.19
CA LEU A 61 -3.90 19.96 -1.18
C LEU A 61 -3.12 21.26 -1.46
N ALA A 62 -3.24 22.26 -0.60
CA ALA A 62 -2.50 23.52 -0.73
C ALA A 62 -0.98 23.31 -0.70
N PHE A 63 -0.49 22.37 0.13
CA PHE A 63 0.93 22.03 0.18
C PHE A 63 1.41 21.40 -1.13
N LEU A 64 0.65 20.48 -1.70
CA LEU A 64 0.98 19.83 -2.98
C LEU A 64 0.97 20.84 -4.12
N GLU A 65 -0.06 21.69 -4.20
CA GLU A 65 -0.17 22.75 -5.20
C GLU A 65 1.00 23.74 -5.13
N ALA A 66 1.32 24.23 -3.93
CA ALA A 66 2.44 25.16 -3.70
C ALA A 66 3.80 24.58 -4.14
N ASN A 67 3.94 23.26 -4.14
CA ASN A 67 5.14 22.55 -4.59
C ASN A 67 4.99 21.95 -5.99
N GLN A 68 3.96 22.34 -6.77
CA GLN A 68 3.71 21.85 -8.14
C GLN A 68 3.72 20.31 -8.21
N ASN A 69 3.12 19.64 -7.23
CA ASN A 69 3.11 18.20 -7.06
C ASN A 69 4.51 17.56 -7.15
N PHE A 70 5.57 18.31 -6.85
CA PHE A 70 6.97 17.86 -6.99
C PHE A 70 7.32 17.36 -8.40
N GLY A 71 6.54 17.73 -9.42
CA GLY A 71 6.67 17.26 -10.81
C GLY A 71 6.39 15.76 -10.96
N ILE A 72 5.44 15.23 -10.21
CA ILE A 72 4.93 13.84 -10.26
C ILE A 72 3.43 13.90 -10.48
N ASP A 73 2.85 12.89 -11.11
CA ASP A 73 1.40 12.71 -11.15
C ASP A 73 0.90 12.30 -9.76
N ILE A 74 0.19 13.22 -9.08
CA ILE A 74 -0.37 12.98 -7.75
C ILE A 74 -1.88 13.04 -7.82
N GLN A 75 -2.53 11.95 -7.48
CA GLN A 75 -3.98 11.83 -7.39
C GLN A 75 -4.42 11.75 -5.92
N ILE A 76 -5.60 12.30 -5.62
CA ILE A 76 -6.13 12.39 -4.27
C ILE A 76 -7.30 11.43 -4.10
N SER A 77 -7.18 10.51 -3.13
CA SER A 77 -8.29 9.69 -2.63
C SER A 77 -8.92 10.39 -1.43
N ASP A 78 -10.07 11.01 -1.63
CA ASP A 78 -10.75 11.81 -0.60
C ASP A 78 -11.56 10.91 0.34
N GLU A 79 -11.23 10.93 1.64
CA GLU A 79 -11.91 10.24 2.73
C GLU A 79 -12.57 11.22 3.72
N THR A 80 -12.79 12.48 3.33
CA THR A 80 -13.32 13.51 4.24
C THR A 80 -14.70 13.16 4.81
N ASP A 81 -15.48 12.36 4.09
CA ASP A 81 -16.78 11.83 4.52
C ASP A 81 -16.66 10.69 5.56
N CYS A 82 -15.63 9.88 5.47
CA CYS A 82 -15.48 8.71 6.35
C CYS A 82 -14.01 8.23 6.40
N LEU A 83 -13.42 8.20 7.61
CA LEU A 83 -12.10 7.63 7.82
C LEU A 83 -12.15 6.09 7.72
N LEU A 84 -11.46 5.52 6.74
CA LEU A 84 -11.59 4.11 6.35
C LEU A 84 -10.51 3.18 6.90
N ASP A 85 -9.46 3.71 7.57
CA ASP A 85 -8.25 2.96 7.92
C ASP A 85 -7.51 2.46 6.65
N THR A 86 -6.42 1.70 6.80
CA THR A 86 -5.51 1.38 5.71
C THR A 86 -6.12 0.44 4.65
N GLY A 87 -6.93 -0.52 5.04
CA GLY A 87 -7.58 -1.45 4.11
C GLY A 87 -8.70 -0.79 3.33
N GLY A 88 -9.63 -0.11 4.02
CA GLY A 88 -10.71 0.61 3.35
C GLY A 88 -10.22 1.82 2.55
N GLY A 89 -9.16 2.50 3.00
CA GLY A 89 -8.53 3.57 2.24
C GLY A 89 -7.89 3.06 0.94
N LEU A 90 -7.29 1.87 0.96
CA LEU A 90 -6.76 1.23 -0.24
C LEU A 90 -7.90 0.81 -1.20
N GLU A 91 -9.00 0.27 -0.67
CA GLU A 91 -10.19 -0.08 -1.47
C GLU A 91 -10.76 1.16 -2.17
N ARG A 92 -10.92 2.28 -1.45
CA ARG A 92 -11.40 3.54 -2.05
C ARG A 92 -10.45 4.08 -3.13
N ALA A 93 -9.14 3.92 -2.95
CA ALA A 93 -8.12 4.34 -3.91
C ALA A 93 -7.97 3.41 -5.11
N TYR A 94 -8.69 2.29 -5.16
CA TYR A 94 -8.55 1.24 -6.17
C TYR A 94 -8.53 1.78 -7.60
N TYR A 95 -9.53 2.59 -7.97
CA TYR A 95 -9.66 3.13 -9.32
C TYR A 95 -8.61 4.18 -9.69
N LEU A 96 -7.97 4.80 -8.68
CA LEU A 96 -6.88 5.74 -8.89
C LEU A 96 -5.53 5.03 -9.07
N LEU A 97 -5.36 3.88 -8.42
CA LEU A 97 -4.17 3.05 -8.56
C LEU A 97 -4.21 2.20 -9.83
N HIS A 98 -5.39 1.69 -10.14
CA HIS A 98 -5.64 0.81 -11.26
C HIS A 98 -6.57 1.54 -12.24
N HIS A 99 -5.98 2.30 -13.17
CA HIS A 99 -6.74 3.09 -14.13
C HIS A 99 -7.59 2.18 -15.01
N PRO A 100 -8.95 2.22 -14.88
CA PRO A 100 -9.80 1.46 -15.79
C PRO A 100 -9.70 1.98 -17.23
N GLU A 101 -9.16 3.19 -17.41
CA GLU A 101 -8.92 3.79 -18.72
C GLU A 101 -7.82 3.06 -19.50
N ASP A 102 -6.90 2.42 -18.80
CA ASP A 102 -5.97 1.46 -19.40
C ASP A 102 -6.68 0.15 -19.78
N MET A 103 -7.91 -0.05 -19.30
CA MET A 103 -8.77 -1.20 -19.60
C MET A 103 -9.83 -0.92 -20.69
N PHE A 104 -10.00 0.35 -21.14
CA PHE A 104 -10.95 0.73 -22.19
C PHE A 104 -10.25 1.47 -23.32
N THR A 105 -10.32 0.94 -24.52
CA THR A 105 -9.99 1.72 -25.71
C THR A 105 -11.10 2.75 -25.99
N LYS A 106 -10.78 3.81 -26.74
CA LYS A 106 -11.75 4.86 -27.13
C LYS A 106 -13.02 4.35 -27.87
N GLU A 107 -13.09 3.07 -28.19
CA GLU A 107 -14.19 2.41 -28.92
C GLU A 107 -15.05 1.48 -28.04
N GLY A 108 -14.85 1.47 -26.69
CA GLY A 108 -15.65 0.67 -25.76
C GLY A 108 -15.22 -0.79 -25.63
N GLU A 109 -14.14 -1.19 -26.30
CA GLU A 109 -13.51 -2.48 -26.07
C GLU A 109 -12.51 -2.36 -24.91
N THR A 110 -12.53 -3.32 -23.99
CA THR A 110 -11.51 -3.34 -22.93
C THR A 110 -10.14 -3.59 -23.56
N PRO A 111 -9.06 -2.90 -23.16
CA PRO A 111 -7.70 -3.26 -23.59
C PRO A 111 -7.39 -4.73 -23.35
N TYR A 112 -8.08 -5.33 -22.39
CA TYR A 112 -8.02 -6.76 -22.10
C TYR A 112 -8.54 -7.58 -23.28
N GLU A 113 -9.66 -7.21 -23.91
CA GLU A 113 -10.22 -7.90 -25.07
C GLU A 113 -9.33 -7.67 -26.31
N LEU A 114 -8.81 -6.46 -26.51
CA LEU A 114 -7.95 -6.14 -27.66
C LEU A 114 -6.53 -6.71 -27.51
N ILE A 115 -5.96 -6.66 -26.30
CA ILE A 115 -4.68 -7.33 -25.98
C ILE A 115 -4.88 -8.85 -26.04
N PHE A 116 -6.00 -9.33 -25.54
CA PHE A 116 -6.39 -10.72 -25.59
C PHE A 116 -6.55 -11.18 -27.04
N GLU A 117 -7.35 -10.52 -27.90
CA GLU A 117 -7.50 -10.89 -29.31
C GLU A 117 -6.20 -10.78 -30.12
N ASN A 118 -5.37 -9.78 -29.89
CA ASN A 118 -4.11 -9.60 -30.64
C ASN A 118 -2.95 -10.49 -30.13
N LEU A 119 -2.92 -10.79 -28.82
CA LEU A 119 -1.99 -11.76 -28.24
C LEU A 119 -2.40 -13.21 -28.49
N MET A 120 -3.72 -13.45 -28.73
CA MET A 120 -4.33 -14.76 -28.91
C MET A 120 -4.24 -15.31 -30.34
N LYS A 121 -3.93 -14.48 -31.33
CA LYS A 121 -3.76 -14.99 -32.70
C LYS A 121 -2.58 -15.95 -32.80
N GLY A 122 -2.83 -17.22 -32.45
CA GLY A 122 -1.89 -18.32 -32.61
C GLY A 122 -1.33 -18.95 -31.33
N MET A 123 -1.85 -18.58 -30.16
CA MET A 123 -1.48 -19.18 -28.86
C MET A 123 -2.55 -20.16 -28.40
N ASP A 124 -2.13 -21.18 -27.65
CA ASP A 124 -3.08 -22.06 -26.95
C ASP A 124 -3.59 -21.41 -25.64
N GLU A 125 -4.62 -22.00 -25.06
CA GLU A 125 -5.30 -21.46 -23.88
C GLU A 125 -4.40 -21.40 -22.62
N GLU A 126 -3.44 -22.29 -22.48
CA GLU A 126 -2.46 -22.32 -21.37
C GLU A 126 -1.43 -21.20 -21.52
N GLU A 127 -0.92 -20.98 -22.72
CA GLU A 127 0.07 -19.93 -23.03
C GLU A 127 -0.52 -18.53 -22.85
N ILE A 128 -1.81 -18.38 -23.13
CA ILE A 128 -2.61 -17.17 -22.94
C ILE A 128 -2.77 -16.85 -21.45
N ILE A 129 -3.17 -17.86 -20.67
CA ILE A 129 -3.36 -17.73 -19.21
C ILE A 129 -2.00 -17.40 -18.56
N GLU A 130 -0.92 -18.06 -18.96
CA GLU A 130 0.41 -17.84 -18.39
C GLU A 130 0.95 -16.45 -18.71
N ARG A 131 0.70 -15.95 -19.92
CA ARG A 131 1.13 -14.62 -20.37
C ARG A 131 0.27 -13.51 -19.76
N GLY A 132 -1.05 -13.69 -19.68
CA GLY A 132 -1.96 -12.78 -18.98
C GLY A 132 -1.64 -12.69 -17.49
N LEU A 133 -1.39 -13.83 -16.83
CA LEU A 133 -0.91 -13.90 -15.45
C LEU A 133 0.50 -13.29 -15.30
N GLY A 134 1.36 -13.38 -16.32
CA GLY A 134 2.70 -12.79 -16.35
C GLY A 134 2.65 -11.25 -16.40
N ILE A 135 1.72 -10.67 -17.13
CA ILE A 135 1.48 -9.23 -17.18
C ILE A 135 0.91 -8.74 -15.85
N MET A 136 -0.12 -9.41 -15.32
CA MET A 136 -0.70 -9.10 -14.00
C MET A 136 0.27 -9.29 -12.84
N ARG A 137 1.23 -10.22 -12.94
CA ARG A 137 2.26 -10.43 -11.91
C ARG A 137 3.34 -9.35 -11.88
N LYS A 138 3.51 -8.58 -12.96
CA LYS A 138 4.49 -7.48 -13.02
C LYS A 138 3.95 -6.18 -12.46
N GLU A 139 2.63 -5.97 -12.49
CA GLU A 139 2.04 -4.81 -11.81
C GLU A 139 2.05 -5.03 -10.31
N CYS A 140 2.61 -4.07 -9.61
CA CYS A 140 2.56 -4.01 -8.16
C CYS A 140 2.64 -2.56 -7.69
N TYR A 141 2.09 -2.31 -6.51
CA TYR A 141 1.96 -1.00 -5.91
C TYR A 141 2.70 -0.95 -4.59
N LEU A 142 3.51 0.09 -4.39
CA LEU A 142 4.12 0.34 -3.09
C LEU A 142 3.15 1.15 -2.23
N LEU A 143 2.82 0.64 -1.05
CA LEU A 143 1.96 1.28 -0.06
C LEU A 143 2.83 1.78 1.10
N HIS A 144 2.66 3.03 1.51
CA HIS A 144 3.53 3.67 2.49
C HIS A 144 2.73 4.52 3.50
N ASN A 145 2.90 4.27 4.78
CA ASN A 145 2.32 5.13 5.82
C ASN A 145 3.10 6.46 5.89
N VAL A 146 2.39 7.58 5.91
CA VAL A 146 3.00 8.93 5.88
C VAL A 146 3.91 9.26 7.06
N ASP A 147 3.81 8.52 8.16
CA ASP A 147 4.60 8.76 9.39
C ASP A 147 5.86 7.91 9.50
N ILE A 148 6.24 7.27 8.42
CA ILE A 148 7.42 6.40 8.39
C ILE A 148 8.52 7.09 7.58
N LEU A 149 9.67 7.30 8.21
CA LEU A 149 10.90 7.65 7.55
C LEU A 149 11.84 6.44 7.61
N SER A 150 12.28 5.96 6.47
CA SER A 150 13.10 4.77 6.38
C SER A 150 14.25 4.94 5.39
N ASN A 151 15.30 4.15 5.55
CA ASN A 151 16.38 3.99 4.58
C ASN A 151 16.17 2.80 3.64
N CYS A 152 14.96 2.21 3.61
CA CYS A 152 14.64 1.11 2.72
C CYS A 152 14.87 1.52 1.26
N ASP A 153 15.52 0.66 0.50
CA ASP A 153 15.62 0.76 -0.94
C ASP A 153 14.31 0.26 -1.56
N PHE A 154 13.54 1.19 -2.14
CA PHE A 154 12.24 0.86 -2.72
C PHE A 154 12.36 0.09 -4.05
N GLU A 155 13.40 0.35 -4.84
CA GLU A 155 13.65 -0.39 -6.07
C GLU A 155 13.92 -1.86 -5.77
N SER A 156 14.79 -2.12 -4.79
CA SER A 156 15.09 -3.49 -4.33
C SER A 156 13.85 -4.19 -3.76
N LEU A 157 13.00 -3.47 -3.02
CA LEU A 157 11.76 -4.03 -2.46
C LEU A 157 10.75 -4.40 -3.57
N MET A 158 10.58 -3.52 -4.55
CA MET A 158 9.73 -3.78 -5.73
C MET A 158 10.26 -4.96 -6.54
N TYR A 159 11.57 -4.98 -6.80
CA TYR A 159 12.24 -6.07 -7.53
C TYR A 159 12.07 -7.42 -6.81
N TYR A 160 12.27 -7.45 -5.49
CA TYR A 160 12.05 -8.66 -4.68
C TYR A 160 10.63 -9.18 -4.84
N HIS A 161 9.63 -8.31 -4.71
CA HIS A 161 8.23 -8.68 -4.84
C HIS A 161 7.90 -9.24 -6.24
N GLN A 162 8.34 -8.54 -7.29
CA GLN A 162 8.08 -8.92 -8.69
C GLN A 162 8.72 -10.26 -9.10
N ASN A 163 9.83 -10.63 -8.45
CA ASN A 163 10.54 -11.88 -8.72
C ASN A 163 10.20 -13.01 -7.74
N SER A 164 9.31 -12.76 -6.78
CA SER A 164 8.84 -13.78 -5.85
C SER A 164 7.59 -14.48 -6.41
N SER A 165 7.62 -15.80 -6.48
CA SER A 165 6.50 -16.60 -6.99
C SER A 165 5.39 -16.73 -5.94
N ASN A 166 4.13 -16.63 -6.35
CA ASN A 166 2.95 -16.89 -5.52
C ASN A 166 2.81 -16.00 -4.28
N ILE A 167 3.37 -14.78 -4.31
CA ILE A 167 3.25 -13.79 -3.23
C ILE A 167 2.28 -12.70 -3.67
N ASN A 168 1.25 -12.45 -2.85
CA ASN A 168 0.26 -11.39 -3.09
C ASN A 168 0.64 -10.05 -2.43
N ALA A 169 1.41 -10.11 -1.34
CA ALA A 169 1.94 -8.93 -0.66
C ALA A 169 3.30 -9.22 -0.03
N THR A 170 4.17 -8.21 0.00
CA THR A 170 5.47 -8.24 0.69
C THR A 170 5.49 -7.14 1.73
N LEU A 171 5.64 -7.49 3.01
CA LEU A 171 5.63 -6.56 4.12
C LEU A 171 7.06 -6.21 4.54
N LEU A 172 7.38 -4.92 4.63
CA LEU A 172 8.63 -4.50 5.25
C LEU A 172 8.50 -4.58 6.76
N VAL A 173 9.36 -5.35 7.38
CA VAL A 173 9.36 -5.61 8.83
C VAL A 173 10.73 -5.35 9.45
N SER A 174 10.78 -5.21 10.76
CA SER A 174 11.99 -4.89 11.50
C SER A 174 12.00 -5.64 12.84
N PRO A 175 13.19 -6.09 13.35
CA PRO A 175 13.31 -6.76 14.64
C PRO A 175 13.26 -5.79 15.84
N ARG A 176 12.83 -4.54 15.64
CA ARG A 176 12.72 -3.53 16.72
C ARG A 176 11.72 -3.96 17.79
N LYS A 177 11.98 -3.56 19.03
CA LYS A 177 11.04 -3.77 20.15
C LYS A 177 9.75 -2.97 19.95
N THR A 178 8.62 -3.62 20.16
CA THR A 178 7.26 -3.07 20.12
C THR A 178 6.36 -3.94 21.00
N SER A 179 5.15 -3.49 21.30
CA SER A 179 4.10 -4.35 21.88
C SER A 179 3.34 -5.14 20.81
N ARG A 180 3.43 -4.75 19.54
CA ARG A 180 2.62 -5.33 18.45
C ARG A 180 3.51 -5.97 17.41
N TYR A 181 3.41 -7.29 17.29
CA TYR A 181 4.22 -8.05 16.35
C TYR A 181 3.37 -8.75 15.30
N LEU A 182 3.88 -8.78 14.08
CA LEU A 182 3.48 -9.72 13.06
C LEU A 182 4.21 -11.04 13.30
N LEU A 183 3.49 -12.14 13.14
CA LEU A 183 3.96 -13.49 13.39
C LEU A 183 4.15 -14.21 12.04
N PHE A 184 5.38 -14.62 11.78
CA PHE A 184 5.76 -15.34 10.56
C PHE A 184 6.20 -16.76 10.89
N ASN A 185 5.86 -17.71 10.00
CA ASN A 185 6.41 -19.06 10.06
C ASN A 185 7.85 -19.10 9.49
N ASP A 186 8.44 -20.31 9.45
CA ASP A 186 9.80 -20.51 8.94
C ASP A 186 9.95 -20.19 7.45
N ASP A 187 8.87 -20.27 6.67
CA ASP A 187 8.83 -19.91 5.24
C ASP A 187 8.64 -18.40 5.01
N ASN A 188 8.71 -17.58 6.07
CA ASN A 188 8.41 -16.14 6.06
C ASN A 188 6.98 -15.79 5.60
N LEU A 189 6.02 -16.67 5.79
CA LEU A 189 4.61 -16.38 5.54
C LEU A 189 3.96 -15.82 6.79
N LEU A 190 3.19 -14.73 6.63
CA LEU A 190 2.40 -14.13 7.71
C LEU A 190 1.34 -15.12 8.19
N ARG A 191 1.32 -15.39 9.50
CA ARG A 191 0.40 -16.32 10.16
C ARG A 191 -0.45 -15.68 11.24
N GLY A 192 -0.02 -14.54 11.76
CA GLY A 192 -0.76 -13.90 12.83
C GLY A 192 -0.21 -12.55 13.22
N TRP A 193 -0.86 -11.99 14.21
CA TRP A 193 -0.46 -10.79 14.91
C TRP A 193 -0.71 -10.96 16.41
N VAL A 194 0.15 -10.39 17.23
CA VAL A 194 0.01 -10.39 18.69
C VAL A 194 0.29 -9.00 19.27
N ASN A 195 -0.50 -8.60 20.26
CA ASN A 195 -0.18 -7.51 21.15
C ASN A 195 0.30 -8.08 22.49
N LYS A 196 1.59 -7.98 22.78
CA LYS A 196 2.21 -8.54 23.99
C LYS A 196 1.76 -7.85 25.29
N ASP A 197 1.25 -6.63 25.23
CA ASP A 197 0.74 -5.92 26.42
C ASP A 197 -0.64 -6.45 26.83
N THR A 198 -1.48 -6.80 25.85
CA THR A 198 -2.87 -7.23 26.10
C THR A 198 -3.08 -8.74 25.88
N MET A 199 -2.10 -9.40 25.30
CA MET A 199 -2.18 -10.79 24.81
C MET A 199 -3.29 -11.03 23.79
N GLU A 200 -3.76 -9.96 23.15
CA GLU A 200 -4.68 -10.05 22.00
C GLU A 200 -3.96 -10.65 20.80
N THR A 201 -4.59 -11.59 20.11
CA THR A 201 -4.07 -12.23 18.91
C THR A 201 -5.04 -12.13 17.74
N LYS A 202 -4.50 -12.14 16.52
CA LYS A 202 -5.24 -12.26 15.26
C LYS A 202 -4.60 -13.32 14.38
N PRO A 203 -5.39 -14.10 13.59
CA PRO A 203 -6.86 -14.14 13.58
C PRO A 203 -7.43 -14.65 14.90
N ALA A 204 -8.74 -14.47 15.09
CA ALA A 204 -9.43 -14.96 16.30
C ALA A 204 -9.19 -16.47 16.50
N GLY A 205 -8.81 -16.85 17.72
CA GLY A 205 -8.50 -18.26 18.06
C GLY A 205 -7.04 -18.67 17.83
N LEU A 206 -6.18 -17.79 17.30
CA LEU A 206 -4.75 -18.06 17.20
C LEU A 206 -4.17 -18.27 18.62
N ARG A 207 -3.58 -19.44 18.84
CA ARG A 207 -2.84 -19.73 20.08
C ARG A 207 -1.40 -19.29 19.90
N TYR A 208 -1.08 -18.15 20.49
CA TYR A 208 0.29 -17.62 20.50
C TYR A 208 1.12 -18.32 21.57
N LYS A 209 2.31 -18.79 21.18
CA LYS A 209 3.34 -19.28 22.09
C LYS A 209 4.68 -18.62 21.72
N GLU A 210 5.37 -18.10 22.70
CA GLU A 210 6.67 -17.47 22.50
C GLU A 210 7.70 -18.47 21.93
N GLY A 211 8.43 -18.02 20.90
CA GLY A 211 9.42 -18.85 20.20
C GLY A 211 8.87 -19.77 19.11
N GLU A 212 7.56 -19.85 18.92
CA GLU A 212 6.93 -20.63 17.84
C GLU A 212 6.92 -19.91 16.50
N TYR A 213 6.98 -18.57 16.53
CA TYR A 213 6.95 -17.69 15.36
C TYR A 213 8.16 -16.77 15.34
N ARG A 214 8.55 -16.34 14.15
CA ARG A 214 9.42 -15.18 13.96
C ARG A 214 8.60 -13.92 14.14
N GLU A 215 8.98 -13.09 15.12
CA GLU A 215 8.25 -11.92 15.54
C GLU A 215 8.90 -10.65 15.00
N TYR A 216 8.16 -9.88 14.21
CA TYR A 216 8.64 -8.64 13.65
C TYR A 216 7.66 -7.49 13.84
N ALA A 217 8.19 -6.29 14.06
CA ALA A 217 7.42 -5.07 14.00
C ALA A 217 7.14 -4.69 12.55
N TYR A 218 5.90 -4.41 12.21
CA TYR A 218 5.53 -3.87 10.91
C TYR A 218 6.11 -2.46 10.73
N SER A 219 6.73 -2.20 9.59
CA SER A 219 7.36 -0.90 9.28
C SER A 219 6.43 0.08 8.57
N GLY A 220 5.18 -0.28 8.30
CA GLY A 220 4.23 0.59 7.61
C GLY A 220 4.52 0.80 6.13
N ILE A 221 5.32 -0.09 5.53
CA ILE A 221 5.67 -0.10 4.11
C ILE A 221 5.43 -1.51 3.58
N GLN A 222 4.84 -1.61 2.40
CA GLN A 222 4.56 -2.90 1.76
C GLN A 222 4.41 -2.76 0.26
N VAL A 223 4.54 -3.86 -0.45
CA VAL A 223 4.20 -3.98 -1.86
C VAL A 223 3.03 -4.94 -2.00
N THR A 224 2.07 -4.62 -2.86
CA THR A 224 0.90 -5.46 -3.12
C THR A 224 0.61 -5.57 -4.61
N THR A 225 -0.12 -6.61 -5.01
CA THR A 225 -0.53 -6.87 -6.39
C THR A 225 -1.96 -6.39 -6.68
N PRO A 226 -2.33 -6.14 -7.95
CA PRO A 226 -3.72 -5.90 -8.35
C PRO A 226 -4.69 -6.99 -7.87
N LYS A 227 -4.23 -8.24 -7.78
CA LYS A 227 -5.04 -9.36 -7.29
C LYS A 227 -5.56 -9.11 -5.87
N ILE A 228 -4.75 -8.53 -5.00
CA ILE A 228 -5.18 -8.14 -3.65
C ILE A 228 -6.24 -7.05 -3.71
N LEU A 229 -6.04 -6.03 -4.57
CA LEU A 229 -6.99 -4.94 -4.71
C LEU A 229 -8.39 -5.43 -5.08
N ASN A 230 -8.48 -6.43 -5.96
CA ASN A 230 -9.75 -7.02 -6.39
C ASN A 230 -10.48 -7.83 -5.28
N LEU A 231 -9.77 -8.19 -4.20
CA LEU A 231 -10.31 -8.96 -3.08
C LEU A 231 -10.70 -8.09 -1.89
N LEU A 232 -10.38 -6.79 -1.90
CA LEU A 232 -10.61 -5.88 -0.78
C LEU A 232 -12.12 -5.72 -0.51
N PRO A 233 -12.59 -5.96 0.72
CA PRO A 233 -13.97 -5.70 1.08
C PRO A 233 -14.21 -4.19 1.26
N ARG A 234 -15.45 -3.76 1.10
CA ARG A 234 -15.83 -2.37 1.41
C ARG A 234 -15.89 -2.15 2.93
N GLY A 235 -15.52 -0.94 3.36
CA GLY A 235 -15.69 -0.50 4.74
C GLY A 235 -14.39 -0.13 5.44
N LYS A 236 -14.49 0.02 6.76
CA LYS A 236 -13.37 0.46 7.61
C LYS A 236 -12.65 -0.73 8.23
N TYR A 237 -11.42 -0.98 7.84
CA TYR A 237 -10.59 -2.06 8.41
C TYR A 237 -9.09 -1.79 8.15
N SER A 238 -8.25 -2.48 8.93
CA SER A 238 -6.80 -2.49 8.71
C SER A 238 -6.42 -3.45 7.60
N ILE A 239 -5.48 -3.07 6.73
CA ILE A 239 -4.96 -3.94 5.69
C ILE A 239 -4.31 -5.23 6.26
N ILE A 240 -3.71 -5.15 7.44
CA ILE A 240 -3.15 -6.34 8.12
C ILE A 240 -4.25 -7.32 8.52
N ASP A 241 -5.40 -6.82 8.99
CA ASP A 241 -6.53 -7.69 9.34
C ASP A 241 -7.06 -8.43 8.10
N PHE A 242 -7.09 -7.74 6.95
CA PHE A 242 -7.43 -8.36 5.68
C PHE A 242 -6.42 -9.45 5.28
N TYR A 243 -5.12 -9.18 5.34
CA TYR A 243 -4.10 -10.19 5.01
C TYR A 243 -4.15 -11.44 5.92
N LEU A 244 -4.60 -11.28 7.14
CA LEU A 244 -4.79 -12.42 8.07
C LEU A 244 -6.10 -13.18 7.85
N SER A 245 -6.98 -12.69 6.98
CA SER A 245 -8.27 -13.31 6.68
C SER A 245 -8.29 -14.17 5.41
N ILE A 246 -7.21 -14.11 4.61
CA ILE A 246 -7.08 -14.77 3.29
C ILE A 246 -6.04 -15.87 3.24
#